data_84f296e95104dd78ceb0ef34f344f759
#
_entry.id   84f296e95104dd78ceb0ef34f344f759
#
_cell.length_a   1.000
_cell.length_b   1.000
_cell.length_c   1.000
_cell.angle_alpha   90.00
_cell.angle_beta   90.00
_cell.angle_gamma   90.00
#
_symmetry.space_group_name_H-M   'P 1'
#
loop_
_entity.id
_entity.type
_entity.pdbx_description
1 polymer ?
#
loop_
_entity_poly.entity_id
_entity_poly.type
_entity_poly.pdbx_seq_one_letter_code
_entity_poly.pdbx_strand_id
1 'polypeptide(L)'
;MEVTRRRLLAGLATAGAASMCSPLLQKAGAALAGPARLYSPMDLSLFDTPVDRGEWLLRVGYASITWDGRDGEAIQQIAAVGYPGIQLRANVLKEHPDPKTLEAALSQHKLVFVALSSGGTQLDPAKEKEMLEEHTAHAKYLHAAGGKYLQVIGAGNPKGAPAKWTAADYKRQGYLLTEVGKRAAEFGIQTGFHNHMDTIGQAPEATDAIMDAADPKYVKLELDVAHYLQGGGDPAAAVRKYGRQLLFMHLKDTKPSSSARGGYQFAELGQGRVDFKALLAALKETHFRGWGIVELDGERPGSTRTPEESARMSKQYLESLGVRV
;
A
#
# COMPACT_ATOMS: atom_id res chain seq x y z
N MET A 1 21.55 -35.68 7.29
CA MET A 1 20.23 -36.34 7.39
C MET A 1 19.19 -35.23 7.53
N GLU A 2 18.63 -34.81 6.41
CA GLU A 2 17.57 -33.79 6.40
C GLU A 2 16.23 -34.47 6.71
N VAL A 3 15.64 -34.08 7.83
CA VAL A 3 14.24 -34.45 8.14
C VAL A 3 13.34 -33.41 7.53
N THR A 4 12.74 -33.74 6.39
CA THR A 4 11.79 -32.86 5.73
C THR A 4 10.49 -32.76 6.53
N ARG A 5 9.95 -31.54 6.65
CA ARG A 5 8.68 -31.19 7.35
C ARG A 5 7.48 -32.07 7.00
N ARG A 6 7.51 -32.78 5.89
CA ARG A 6 6.45 -33.73 5.47
C ARG A 6 6.33 -34.98 6.33
N ARG A 7 7.39 -35.39 7.03
CA ARG A 7 7.33 -36.55 7.93
C ARG A 7 6.76 -36.28 9.30
N LEU A 8 6.72 -35.00 9.71
CA LEU A 8 6.17 -34.64 11.02
C LEU A 8 4.63 -34.61 11.03
N LEU A 9 3.99 -34.35 9.88
CA LEU A 9 2.53 -34.31 9.77
C LEU A 9 1.89 -35.68 9.49
N ALA A 10 2.64 -36.66 9.01
CA ALA A 10 2.13 -38.01 8.77
C ALA A 10 2.12 -38.90 10.04
N GLY A 11 2.77 -38.49 11.13
CA GLY A 11 2.88 -39.26 12.37
C GLY A 11 1.75 -39.01 13.37
N LEU A 12 0.82 -38.09 13.12
CA LEU A 12 -0.26 -37.75 14.05
C LEU A 12 -1.64 -38.29 13.68
N ALA A 13 -1.74 -39.11 12.62
CA ALA A 13 -3.01 -39.59 12.10
C ALA A 13 -3.38 -41.05 12.48
N THR A 14 -2.57 -41.74 13.31
CA THR A 14 -2.86 -43.15 13.63
C THR A 14 -2.73 -43.45 15.13
N ALA A 15 -3.53 -42.78 15.95
CA ALA A 15 -3.77 -43.27 17.29
C ALA A 15 -5.16 -42.81 17.76
N GLY A 16 -6.10 -43.74 17.78
CA GLY A 16 -7.27 -43.64 18.64
C GLY A 16 -8.63 -43.54 17.95
N ALA A 17 -9.16 -44.66 17.51
CA ALA A 17 -10.58 -44.82 17.36
C ALA A 17 -10.98 -46.25 17.71
N ALA A 18 -11.32 -46.47 18.93
CA ALA A 18 -12.19 -47.56 19.36
C ALA A 18 -12.78 -47.21 20.72
N SER A 19 -13.97 -46.62 20.74
CA SER A 19 -14.85 -46.69 21.90
C SER A 19 -16.29 -46.52 21.46
N MET A 20 -16.99 -47.57 21.57
CA MET A 20 -18.42 -47.89 21.70
C MET A 20 -19.44 -46.80 21.65
N CYS A 21 -20.28 -46.86 20.64
CA CYS A 21 -21.56 -46.20 20.53
C CYS A 21 -22.56 -46.69 21.59
N SER A 22 -23.13 -45.79 22.38
CA SER A 22 -24.42 -45.98 23.01
C SER A 22 -25.51 -45.24 22.22
N PRO A 23 -26.67 -45.86 21.95
CA PRO A 23 -27.68 -45.32 21.05
C PRO A 23 -28.76 -44.49 21.77
N LEU A 24 -28.39 -43.44 22.47
CA LEU A 24 -29.38 -42.61 23.22
C LEU A 24 -29.19 -41.09 23.04
N LEU A 25 -28.50 -40.63 22.00
CA LEU A 25 -28.37 -39.18 21.71
C LEU A 25 -28.81 -38.81 20.29
N GLN A 26 -29.84 -39.47 19.80
CA GLN A 26 -30.45 -39.11 18.52
C GLN A 26 -31.73 -38.27 18.76
N LYS A 27 -31.65 -37.09 19.37
CA LYS A 27 -32.64 -36.01 19.30
C LYS A 27 -32.10 -34.76 19.95
N ALA A 28 -31.20 -34.05 19.29
CA ALA A 28 -30.99 -32.61 19.41
C ALA A 28 -30.17 -32.15 18.24
N GLY A 29 -30.76 -32.20 17.03
CA GLY A 29 -30.20 -31.58 15.85
C GLY A 29 -30.39 -30.08 15.82
N ALA A 30 -29.90 -29.37 16.83
CA ALA A 30 -29.53 -27.97 16.65
C ALA A 30 -28.11 -27.99 16.14
N ALA A 31 -27.94 -27.79 14.83
CA ALA A 31 -26.63 -27.46 14.28
C ALA A 31 -26.11 -26.27 15.09
N LEU A 32 -25.16 -26.54 15.96
CA LEU A 32 -24.31 -25.48 16.52
C LEU A 32 -23.67 -24.83 15.31
N ALA A 33 -24.21 -23.67 14.92
CA ALA A 33 -23.52 -22.81 13.98
C ALA A 33 -22.11 -22.64 14.54
N GLY A 34 -21.11 -23.18 13.87
CA GLY A 34 -19.73 -22.97 14.23
C GLY A 34 -19.50 -21.46 14.38
N PRO A 35 -18.51 -21.03 15.14
CA PRO A 35 -18.26 -19.61 15.33
C PRO A 35 -18.26 -18.96 13.95
N ALA A 36 -19.08 -17.92 13.79
CA ALA A 36 -19.17 -17.18 12.54
C ALA A 36 -17.72 -16.89 12.10
N ARG A 37 -17.33 -17.38 10.92
CA ARG A 37 -15.99 -17.10 10.39
C ARG A 37 -15.94 -15.59 10.24
N LEU A 38 -15.14 -14.93 11.08
CA LEU A 38 -14.90 -13.48 11.03
C LEU A 38 -14.23 -13.05 9.73
N TYR A 39 -13.76 -14.01 8.92
CA TYR A 39 -13.07 -13.77 7.64
C TYR A 39 -13.68 -14.68 6.58
N SER A 40 -13.78 -14.17 5.36
CA SER A 40 -13.96 -15.02 4.19
C SER A 40 -12.87 -16.09 4.17
N PRO A 41 -13.14 -17.31 3.68
CA PRO A 41 -12.11 -18.32 3.56
C PRO A 41 -10.92 -17.71 2.82
N MET A 42 -9.75 -17.72 3.46
CA MET A 42 -8.53 -17.27 2.82
C MET A 42 -8.33 -18.17 1.59
N ASP A 43 -8.24 -17.58 0.42
CA ASP A 43 -7.88 -18.32 -0.79
C ASP A 43 -6.42 -18.77 -0.66
N LEU A 44 -6.24 -20.01 -0.28
CA LEU A 44 -4.93 -20.63 -0.12
C LEU A 44 -4.35 -21.14 -1.45
N SER A 45 -5.09 -21.03 -2.56
CA SER A 45 -4.61 -21.45 -3.89
C SER A 45 -3.33 -20.75 -4.33
N LEU A 46 -3.09 -19.55 -3.78
CA LEU A 46 -1.81 -18.83 -3.95
C LEU A 46 -0.60 -19.61 -3.39
N PHE A 47 -0.82 -20.54 -2.46
CA PHE A 47 0.26 -21.36 -1.87
C PHE A 47 0.45 -22.68 -2.62
N ASP A 48 -0.55 -23.09 -3.43
CA ASP A 48 -0.49 -24.29 -4.27
C ASP A 48 0.23 -24.02 -5.60
N THR A 49 0.34 -22.77 -6.00
CA THR A 49 1.13 -22.38 -7.15
C THR A 49 2.61 -22.35 -6.73
N PRO A 50 3.49 -23.14 -7.39
CA PRO A 50 4.92 -23.02 -7.16
C PRO A 50 5.33 -21.55 -7.32
N VAL A 51 5.86 -20.95 -6.27
CA VAL A 51 6.47 -19.62 -6.38
C VAL A 51 7.66 -19.81 -7.28
N ASP A 52 7.53 -19.43 -8.55
CA ASP A 52 8.67 -19.31 -9.43
C ASP A 52 9.58 -18.24 -8.82
N ARG A 53 10.66 -18.68 -8.18
CA ARG A 53 11.60 -17.82 -7.47
C ARG A 53 12.47 -16.99 -8.43
N GLY A 54 12.25 -17.15 -9.73
CA GLY A 54 13.06 -16.53 -10.78
C GLY A 54 12.49 -15.25 -11.38
N GLU A 55 11.18 -15.02 -11.33
CA GLU A 55 10.59 -13.86 -11.97
C GLU A 55 10.12 -12.79 -10.99
N TRP A 56 10.62 -11.58 -11.18
CA TRP A 56 10.05 -10.38 -10.56
C TRP A 56 8.79 -9.97 -11.33
N LEU A 57 7.86 -9.28 -10.66
CA LEU A 57 6.66 -8.77 -11.29
C LEU A 57 6.33 -7.38 -10.75
N LEU A 58 6.46 -6.37 -11.59
CA LEU A 58 5.98 -5.03 -11.32
C LEU A 58 4.71 -4.79 -12.14
N ARG A 59 3.56 -4.69 -11.46
CA ARG A 59 2.32 -4.18 -12.05
C ARG A 59 2.31 -2.68 -11.85
N VAL A 60 1.89 -1.93 -12.85
CA VAL A 60 1.91 -0.48 -12.77
C VAL A 60 0.48 0.06 -12.73
N GLY A 61 0.21 0.95 -11.78
CA GLY A 61 -1.03 1.73 -11.69
C GLY A 61 -0.74 3.23 -11.67
N TYR A 62 -1.78 4.03 -11.51
CA TYR A 62 -1.65 5.49 -11.43
C TYR A 62 -2.50 6.05 -10.28
N ALA A 63 -2.03 7.13 -9.62
CA ALA A 63 -2.74 7.79 -8.54
C ALA A 63 -3.63 8.93 -9.04
N SER A 64 -4.89 8.97 -8.62
CA SER A 64 -5.87 9.98 -9.04
C SER A 64 -5.54 11.40 -8.58
N ILE A 65 -4.60 11.57 -7.66
CA ILE A 65 -4.23 12.89 -7.11
C ILE A 65 -3.88 13.91 -8.18
N THR A 66 -3.33 13.48 -9.32
CA THR A 66 -2.99 14.35 -10.46
C THR A 66 -4.22 15.08 -11.03
N TRP A 67 -5.43 14.55 -10.83
CA TRP A 67 -6.70 15.15 -11.26
C TRP A 67 -7.34 16.08 -10.24
N ASP A 68 -6.69 16.30 -9.10
CA ASP A 68 -7.12 17.25 -8.06
C ASP A 68 -8.58 17.05 -7.61
N GLY A 69 -8.93 15.81 -7.27
CA GLY A 69 -10.25 15.44 -6.74
C GLY A 69 -11.32 15.16 -7.79
N ARG A 70 -10.99 15.21 -9.08
CA ARG A 70 -11.91 14.80 -10.18
C ARG A 70 -11.77 13.30 -10.43
N ASP A 71 -12.14 12.47 -9.42
CA ASP A 71 -11.89 11.03 -9.45
C ASP A 71 -12.63 10.31 -10.59
N GLY A 72 -13.84 10.75 -10.96
CA GLY A 72 -14.57 10.20 -12.12
C GLY A 72 -13.82 10.41 -13.44
N GLU A 73 -13.21 11.59 -13.65
CA GLU A 73 -12.35 11.86 -14.81
C GLU A 73 -11.06 11.05 -14.75
N ALA A 74 -10.44 10.94 -13.56
CA ALA A 74 -9.24 10.15 -13.34
C ALA A 74 -9.46 8.67 -13.71
N ILE A 75 -10.56 8.06 -13.27
CA ILE A 75 -10.93 6.67 -13.59
C ILE A 75 -10.97 6.46 -15.11
N GLN A 76 -11.64 7.36 -15.84
CA GLN A 76 -11.78 7.25 -17.29
C GLN A 76 -10.43 7.41 -18.01
N GLN A 77 -9.67 8.47 -17.67
CA GLN A 77 -8.44 8.81 -18.38
C GLN A 77 -7.27 7.85 -18.04
N ILE A 78 -7.14 7.40 -16.78
CA ILE A 78 -6.15 6.39 -16.38
C ILE A 78 -6.37 5.10 -17.15
N ALA A 79 -7.63 4.64 -17.26
CA ALA A 79 -7.98 3.47 -18.06
C ALA A 79 -7.72 3.68 -19.56
N ALA A 80 -8.06 4.86 -20.11
CA ALA A 80 -7.83 5.18 -21.52
C ALA A 80 -6.34 5.24 -21.89
N VAL A 81 -5.47 5.67 -20.95
CA VAL A 81 -4.01 5.61 -21.11
C VAL A 81 -3.52 4.15 -21.07
N GLY A 82 -4.28 3.24 -20.45
CA GLY A 82 -4.00 1.81 -20.43
C GLY A 82 -3.32 1.33 -19.13
N TYR A 83 -3.40 2.06 -18.04
CA TYR A 83 -2.99 1.57 -16.73
C TYR A 83 -4.01 0.54 -16.21
N PRO A 84 -3.57 -0.63 -15.69
CA PRO A 84 -4.47 -1.66 -15.17
C PRO A 84 -4.91 -1.42 -13.72
N GLY A 85 -4.36 -0.44 -13.02
CA GLY A 85 -4.64 -0.20 -11.62
C GLY A 85 -4.71 1.28 -11.26
N ILE A 86 -5.45 1.58 -10.21
CA ILE A 86 -5.65 2.94 -9.72
C ILE A 86 -5.47 3.01 -8.21
N GLN A 87 -4.90 4.11 -7.74
CA GLN A 87 -4.97 4.54 -6.35
C GLN A 87 -5.87 5.76 -6.26
N LEU A 88 -6.78 5.74 -5.29
CA LEU A 88 -7.71 6.82 -5.01
C LEU A 88 -7.43 7.43 -3.63
N ARG A 89 -7.95 8.62 -3.38
CA ARG A 89 -7.87 9.30 -2.08
C ARG A 89 -9.20 9.19 -1.34
N ALA A 90 -9.19 9.40 -0.02
CA ALA A 90 -10.36 9.27 0.83
C ALA A 90 -11.53 10.22 0.45
N ASN A 91 -11.27 11.29 -0.33
CA ASN A 91 -12.35 12.13 -0.87
C ASN A 91 -13.33 11.34 -1.75
N VAL A 92 -12.90 10.24 -2.40
CA VAL A 92 -13.77 9.39 -3.23
C VAL A 92 -14.96 8.82 -2.45
N LEU A 93 -14.88 8.68 -1.12
CA LEU A 93 -15.97 8.24 -0.28
C LEU A 93 -17.15 9.24 -0.29
N LYS A 94 -16.88 10.51 -0.57
CA LYS A 94 -17.93 11.54 -0.69
C LYS A 94 -18.63 11.48 -2.05
N GLU A 95 -17.88 11.16 -3.11
CA GLU A 95 -18.41 11.03 -4.48
C GLU A 95 -19.15 9.70 -4.65
N HIS A 96 -18.68 8.65 -3.99
CA HIS A 96 -19.25 7.30 -3.99
C HIS A 96 -19.55 6.84 -2.56
N PRO A 97 -20.61 7.37 -1.89
CA PRO A 97 -20.94 6.96 -0.52
C PRO A 97 -21.23 5.47 -0.38
N ASP A 98 -21.82 4.86 -1.42
CA ASP A 98 -21.95 3.41 -1.54
C ASP A 98 -20.72 2.84 -2.27
N PRO A 99 -19.90 2.02 -1.60
CA PRO A 99 -18.70 1.43 -2.20
C PRO A 99 -18.98 0.57 -3.44
N LYS A 100 -20.20 0.05 -3.59
CA LYS A 100 -20.60 -0.73 -4.77
C LYS A 100 -20.69 0.12 -6.04
N THR A 101 -21.01 1.40 -5.91
CA THR A 101 -21.01 2.32 -7.07
C THR A 101 -19.58 2.56 -7.58
N LEU A 102 -18.60 2.65 -6.66
CA LEU A 102 -17.19 2.75 -7.03
C LEU A 102 -16.68 1.45 -7.65
N GLU A 103 -16.98 0.30 -7.04
CA GLU A 103 -16.61 -1.02 -7.57
C GLU A 103 -17.13 -1.19 -9.02
N ALA A 104 -18.39 -0.81 -9.27
CA ALA A 104 -18.99 -0.89 -10.59
C ALA A 104 -18.27 0.04 -11.60
N ALA A 105 -17.96 1.28 -11.21
CA ALA A 105 -17.24 2.24 -12.05
C ALA A 105 -15.84 1.72 -12.42
N LEU A 106 -15.09 1.21 -11.44
CA LEU A 106 -13.76 0.65 -11.67
C LEU A 106 -13.83 -0.62 -12.55
N SER A 107 -14.81 -1.49 -12.32
CA SER A 107 -15.01 -2.70 -13.12
C SER A 107 -15.36 -2.39 -14.57
N GLN A 108 -16.20 -1.37 -14.82
CA GLN A 108 -16.54 -0.90 -16.17
C GLN A 108 -15.28 -0.51 -16.94
N HIS A 109 -14.31 0.09 -16.27
CA HIS A 109 -13.04 0.53 -16.84
C HIS A 109 -11.91 -0.53 -16.70
N LYS A 110 -12.20 -1.71 -16.17
CA LYS A 110 -11.24 -2.82 -15.93
C LYS A 110 -10.05 -2.41 -15.05
N LEU A 111 -10.26 -1.48 -14.14
CA LEU A 111 -9.24 -1.01 -13.21
C LEU A 111 -9.25 -1.83 -11.91
N VAL A 112 -8.07 -2.23 -11.46
CA VAL A 112 -7.89 -2.78 -10.11
C VAL A 112 -7.80 -1.63 -9.12
N PHE A 113 -8.63 -1.63 -8.09
CA PHE A 113 -8.49 -0.72 -6.96
C PHE A 113 -7.29 -1.15 -6.11
N VAL A 114 -6.12 -0.57 -6.36
CA VAL A 114 -4.88 -1.00 -5.71
C VAL A 114 -4.79 -0.48 -4.29
N ALA A 115 -4.98 0.81 -4.09
CA ALA A 115 -4.83 1.42 -2.78
C ALA A 115 -5.77 2.62 -2.58
N LEU A 116 -6.13 2.85 -1.31
CA LEU A 116 -6.79 4.06 -0.83
C LEU A 116 -5.83 4.86 0.03
N SER A 117 -5.55 6.11 -0.35
CA SER A 117 -4.83 7.06 0.50
C SER A 117 -5.75 7.55 1.61
N SER A 118 -5.49 7.10 2.82
CA SER A 118 -6.36 7.30 3.99
C SER A 118 -6.04 8.56 4.79
N GLY A 119 -4.97 9.27 4.43
CA GLY A 119 -4.50 10.42 5.19
C GLY A 119 -3.39 10.09 6.18
N GLY A 120 -3.10 11.02 7.09
CA GLY A 120 -2.00 10.92 8.04
C GLY A 120 -2.44 10.59 9.46
N THR A 121 -1.49 10.06 10.22
CA THR A 121 -1.63 9.88 11.66
C THR A 121 -1.47 11.20 12.41
N GLN A 122 -1.86 11.21 13.68
CA GLN A 122 -1.64 12.33 14.60
C GLN A 122 -1.07 11.81 15.93
N LEU A 123 0.06 12.38 16.39
CA LEU A 123 0.72 11.91 17.59
C LEU A 123 0.02 12.34 18.89
N ASP A 124 -0.86 13.35 18.83
CA ASP A 124 -1.64 13.81 19.97
C ASP A 124 -2.54 12.69 20.51
N PRO A 125 -2.38 12.22 21.76
CA PRO A 125 -3.21 11.19 22.34
C PRO A 125 -4.71 11.54 22.35
N ALA A 126 -5.06 12.82 22.42
CA ALA A 126 -6.46 13.26 22.40
C ALA A 126 -7.14 13.02 21.06
N LYS A 127 -6.36 12.86 19.98
CA LYS A 127 -6.83 12.62 18.62
C LYS A 127 -6.79 11.14 18.20
N GLU A 128 -6.21 10.26 19.02
CA GLU A 128 -5.99 8.88 18.67
C GLU A 128 -7.29 8.15 18.32
N LYS A 129 -8.32 8.27 19.16
CA LYS A 129 -9.60 7.58 18.96
C LYS A 129 -10.24 7.97 17.63
N GLU A 130 -10.38 9.27 17.38
CA GLU A 130 -10.98 9.82 16.16
C GLU A 130 -10.23 9.37 14.91
N MET A 131 -8.90 9.49 14.93
CA MET A 131 -8.03 9.05 13.84
C MET A 131 -8.16 7.55 13.56
N LEU A 132 -8.17 6.71 14.60
CA LEU A 132 -8.31 5.26 14.43
C LEU A 132 -9.68 4.87 13.88
N GLU A 133 -10.76 5.56 14.29
CA GLU A 133 -12.11 5.36 13.77
C GLU A 133 -12.17 5.75 12.28
N GLU A 134 -11.55 6.87 11.88
CA GLU A 134 -11.48 7.32 10.49
C GLU A 134 -10.76 6.28 9.60
N HIS A 135 -9.55 5.87 9.96
CA HIS A 135 -8.81 4.86 9.19
C HIS A 135 -9.53 3.51 9.15
N THR A 136 -10.24 3.14 10.21
CA THR A 136 -11.07 1.93 10.24
C THR A 136 -12.23 2.03 9.25
N ALA A 137 -12.92 3.18 9.20
CA ALA A 137 -14.00 3.41 8.23
C ALA A 137 -13.48 3.35 6.79
N HIS A 138 -12.30 3.93 6.52
CA HIS A 138 -11.63 3.86 5.22
C HIS A 138 -11.25 2.43 4.84
N ALA A 139 -10.72 1.63 5.76
CA ALA A 139 -10.40 0.22 5.51
C ALA A 139 -11.64 -0.62 5.20
N LYS A 140 -12.72 -0.41 5.95
CA LYS A 140 -14.02 -1.05 5.71
C LYS A 140 -14.58 -0.70 4.33
N TYR A 141 -14.55 0.57 3.97
CA TYR A 141 -14.99 1.04 2.65
C TYR A 141 -14.15 0.43 1.53
N LEU A 142 -12.82 0.48 1.67
CA LEU A 142 -11.87 -0.08 0.71
C LEU A 142 -12.13 -1.56 0.45
N HIS A 143 -12.33 -2.35 1.51
CA HIS A 143 -12.71 -3.76 1.40
C HIS A 143 -14.01 -3.93 0.60
N ALA A 144 -15.06 -3.16 0.95
CA ALA A 144 -16.37 -3.26 0.30
C ALA A 144 -16.35 -2.83 -1.17
N ALA A 145 -15.41 -1.95 -1.56
CA ALA A 145 -15.16 -1.53 -2.94
C ALA A 145 -14.16 -2.43 -3.70
N GLY A 146 -13.72 -3.56 -3.11
CA GLY A 146 -12.81 -4.51 -3.74
C GLY A 146 -11.33 -4.08 -3.79
N GLY A 147 -10.95 -3.08 -2.98
CA GLY A 147 -9.56 -2.58 -2.92
C GLY A 147 -8.64 -3.47 -2.08
N LYS A 148 -7.33 -3.16 -2.13
CA LYS A 148 -6.29 -4.04 -1.58
C LYS A 148 -5.50 -3.46 -0.42
N TYR A 149 -5.03 -2.22 -0.54
CA TYR A 149 -4.07 -1.62 0.39
C TYR A 149 -4.56 -0.29 0.94
N LEU A 150 -4.39 -0.09 2.24
CA LEU A 150 -4.62 1.19 2.91
C LEU A 150 -3.30 1.91 3.06
N GLN A 151 -3.14 3.03 2.36
CA GLN A 151 -1.99 3.91 2.52
C GLN A 151 -2.20 4.84 3.72
N VAL A 152 -1.21 4.94 4.60
CA VAL A 152 -1.24 5.84 5.76
C VAL A 152 0.06 6.63 5.83
N ILE A 153 -0.04 7.95 5.86
CA ILE A 153 1.09 8.88 5.97
C ILE A 153 1.45 9.08 7.45
N GLY A 154 2.69 9.38 7.74
CA GLY A 154 3.12 9.79 9.08
C GLY A 154 2.55 11.14 9.52
N ALA A 155 2.65 11.45 10.80
CA ALA A 155 2.24 12.73 11.35
C ALA A 155 2.94 13.89 10.63
N GLY A 156 2.17 14.90 10.25
CA GLY A 156 2.68 16.08 9.56
C GLY A 156 3.51 16.99 10.46
N ASN A 157 4.46 17.69 9.87
CA ASN A 157 5.20 18.74 10.58
C ASN A 157 4.25 19.85 11.04
N PRO A 158 4.47 20.44 12.20
CA PRO A 158 3.73 21.63 12.63
C PRO A 158 3.84 22.75 11.59
N LYS A 159 2.76 23.50 11.41
CA LYS A 159 2.75 24.61 10.45
C LYS A 159 3.91 25.57 10.73
N GLY A 160 4.75 25.82 9.74
CA GLY A 160 5.74 26.89 9.73
C GLY A 160 7.18 26.50 10.07
N ALA A 161 7.48 25.29 10.53
CA ALA A 161 8.86 24.84 10.75
C ALA A 161 9.01 23.33 10.60
N PRO A 162 10.18 22.81 10.17
CA PRO A 162 10.48 21.39 10.30
C PRO A 162 10.44 21.01 11.79
N ALA A 163 9.68 19.99 12.13
CA ALA A 163 9.65 19.48 13.50
C ALA A 163 10.95 18.75 13.82
N LYS A 164 11.41 18.90 15.06
CA LYS A 164 12.46 18.05 15.61
C LYS A 164 11.80 16.85 16.28
N TRP A 165 11.66 15.77 15.51
CA TRP A 165 11.09 14.54 16.01
C TRP A 165 12.04 13.81 16.96
N THR A 166 11.51 13.21 17.99
CA THR A 166 12.27 12.45 19.01
C THR A 166 12.10 10.94 18.79
N ALA A 167 12.95 10.15 19.45
CA ALA A 167 12.79 8.68 19.46
C ALA A 167 11.44 8.24 20.04
N ALA A 168 10.86 9.01 20.96
CA ALA A 168 9.53 8.74 21.50
C ALA A 168 8.43 8.97 20.43
N ASP A 169 8.58 10.00 19.60
CA ASP A 169 7.66 10.28 18.50
C ASP A 169 7.68 9.17 17.45
N TYR A 170 8.86 8.67 17.07
CA TYR A 170 8.98 7.53 16.15
C TYR A 170 8.33 6.26 16.71
N LYS A 171 8.54 5.96 17.99
CA LYS A 171 7.87 4.83 18.66
C LYS A 171 6.36 5.00 18.68
N ARG A 172 5.90 6.22 18.99
CA ARG A 172 4.47 6.55 18.99
C ARG A 172 3.88 6.38 17.58
N GLN A 173 4.59 6.86 16.56
CA GLN A 173 4.19 6.71 15.17
C GLN A 173 4.05 5.22 14.79
N GLY A 174 5.05 4.39 15.10
CA GLY A 174 5.01 2.95 14.84
C GLY A 174 3.86 2.24 15.57
N TYR A 175 3.59 2.63 16.83
CA TYR A 175 2.42 2.14 17.57
C TYR A 175 1.11 2.50 16.87
N LEU A 176 0.91 3.75 16.46
CA LEU A 176 -0.33 4.19 15.80
C LEU A 176 -0.55 3.49 14.47
N LEU A 177 0.49 3.33 13.66
CA LEU A 177 0.43 2.54 12.42
C LEU A 177 0.04 1.09 12.69
N THR A 178 0.59 0.48 13.75
CA THR A 178 0.25 -0.88 14.16
C THR A 178 -1.22 -0.99 14.54
N GLU A 179 -1.75 -0.02 15.28
CA GLU A 179 -3.17 0.00 15.67
C GLU A 179 -4.11 0.20 14.48
N VAL A 180 -3.73 1.04 13.50
CA VAL A 180 -4.44 1.14 12.21
C VAL A 180 -4.37 -0.18 11.46
N GLY A 181 -3.18 -0.77 11.36
CA GLY A 181 -2.96 -2.03 10.64
C GLY A 181 -3.74 -3.21 11.22
N LYS A 182 -3.86 -3.31 12.55
CA LYS A 182 -4.70 -4.33 13.21
C LYS A 182 -6.16 -4.21 12.79
N ARG A 183 -6.71 -2.98 12.81
CA ARG A 183 -8.10 -2.72 12.44
C ARG A 183 -8.36 -2.96 10.95
N ALA A 184 -7.43 -2.54 10.09
CA ALA A 184 -7.51 -2.79 8.66
C ALA A 184 -7.47 -4.30 8.35
N ALA A 185 -6.67 -5.07 9.07
CA ALA A 185 -6.57 -6.52 8.92
C ALA A 185 -7.87 -7.26 9.24
N GLU A 186 -8.76 -6.70 10.09
CA GLU A 186 -10.10 -7.25 10.35
C GLU A 186 -10.96 -7.31 9.08
N PHE A 187 -10.68 -6.45 8.11
CA PHE A 187 -11.33 -6.42 6.79
C PHE A 187 -10.48 -7.09 5.70
N GLY A 188 -9.36 -7.75 6.05
CA GLY A 188 -8.44 -8.33 5.06
C GLY A 188 -7.61 -7.32 4.30
N ILE A 189 -7.55 -6.07 4.75
CA ILE A 189 -6.78 -4.98 4.14
C ILE A 189 -5.39 -4.91 4.76
N GLN A 190 -4.37 -4.81 3.92
CA GLN A 190 -2.98 -4.57 4.36
C GLN A 190 -2.69 -3.07 4.41
N THR A 191 -1.99 -2.64 5.46
CA THR A 191 -1.62 -1.23 5.66
C THR A 191 -0.20 -0.97 5.21
N GLY A 192 -0.03 0.04 4.33
CA GLY A 192 1.26 0.59 3.91
C GLY A 192 1.55 1.90 4.62
N PHE A 193 2.69 1.97 5.31
CA PHE A 193 3.24 3.24 5.79
C PHE A 193 3.92 3.96 4.64
N HIS A 194 3.47 5.18 4.36
CA HIS A 194 3.97 6.02 3.27
C HIS A 194 4.91 7.10 3.82
N ASN A 195 6.19 7.05 3.43
CA ASN A 195 7.16 8.09 3.72
C ASN A 195 6.86 9.32 2.86
N HIS A 196 6.53 10.44 3.49
CA HIS A 196 6.08 11.63 2.79
C HIS A 196 6.86 12.87 3.22
N MET A 197 7.05 13.81 2.28
CA MET A 197 7.61 15.13 2.60
C MET A 197 6.79 15.83 3.69
N ASP A 198 7.45 16.69 4.45
CA ASP A 198 6.83 17.46 5.54
C ASP A 198 6.16 16.60 6.63
N THR A 199 6.58 15.35 6.78
CA THR A 199 6.10 14.45 7.84
C THR A 199 7.25 13.87 8.66
N ILE A 200 6.88 13.24 9.75
CA ILE A 200 7.81 12.50 10.64
C ILE A 200 8.61 11.41 9.91
N GLY A 201 8.12 10.88 8.79
CA GLY A 201 8.72 9.74 8.08
C GLY A 201 9.49 10.11 6.82
N GLN A 202 9.84 11.38 6.57
CA GLN A 202 10.49 11.78 5.33
C GLN A 202 11.94 11.29 5.23
N ALA A 203 12.74 11.46 6.29
CA ALA A 203 14.15 11.08 6.29
C ALA A 203 14.31 9.54 6.38
N PRO A 204 15.33 8.95 5.73
CA PRO A 204 15.59 7.51 5.80
C PRO A 204 15.68 6.95 7.22
N GLU A 205 16.39 7.64 8.12
CA GLU A 205 16.56 7.23 9.51
C GLU A 205 15.22 7.27 10.29
N ALA A 206 14.37 8.22 9.94
CA ALA A 206 13.03 8.32 10.50
C ALA A 206 12.13 7.19 10.00
N THR A 207 12.17 6.91 8.69
CA THR A 207 11.50 5.74 8.10
C THR A 207 11.92 4.44 8.80
N ASP A 208 13.24 4.26 9.01
CA ASP A 208 13.80 3.10 9.72
C ASP A 208 13.25 3.00 11.14
N ALA A 209 13.36 4.07 11.92
CA ALA A 209 12.93 4.09 13.32
C ALA A 209 11.42 3.82 13.48
N ILE A 210 10.60 4.29 12.54
CA ILE A 210 9.16 4.03 12.53
C ILE A 210 8.87 2.59 12.17
N MET A 211 9.51 2.05 11.12
CA MET A 211 9.31 0.66 10.69
C MET A 211 9.80 -0.35 11.72
N ASP A 212 10.90 -0.05 12.44
CA ASP A 212 11.39 -0.86 13.57
C ASP A 212 10.43 -0.85 14.77
N ALA A 213 9.70 0.25 14.96
CA ALA A 213 8.73 0.38 16.04
C ALA A 213 7.35 -0.18 15.69
N ALA A 214 7.03 -0.35 14.42
CA ALA A 214 5.77 -0.90 13.95
C ALA A 214 5.82 -2.44 13.94
N ASP A 215 4.66 -3.08 14.18
CA ASP A 215 4.54 -4.54 14.06
C ASP A 215 4.54 -4.95 12.57
N PRO A 216 5.58 -5.67 12.09
CA PRO A 216 5.70 -6.04 10.68
C PRO A 216 4.62 -7.01 10.19
N LYS A 217 3.84 -7.59 11.10
CA LYS A 217 2.66 -8.39 10.76
C LYS A 217 1.54 -7.53 10.18
N TYR A 218 1.37 -6.31 10.68
CA TYR A 218 0.26 -5.43 10.37
C TYR A 218 0.64 -4.24 9.51
N VAL A 219 1.91 -3.85 9.50
CA VAL A 219 2.42 -2.68 8.79
C VAL A 219 3.53 -3.09 7.84
N LYS A 220 3.43 -2.64 6.61
CA LYS A 220 4.47 -2.77 5.59
C LYS A 220 4.86 -1.38 5.10
N LEU A 221 5.98 -1.29 4.40
CA LEU A 221 6.40 -0.02 3.78
C LEU A 221 5.72 0.15 2.42
N GLU A 222 5.11 1.29 2.21
CA GLU A 222 4.86 1.87 0.91
C GLU A 222 5.95 2.90 0.64
N LEU A 223 6.92 2.55 -0.18
CA LEU A 223 8.04 3.42 -0.48
C LEU A 223 7.68 4.44 -1.55
N ASP A 224 7.62 5.73 -1.19
CA ASP A 224 7.67 6.79 -2.20
C ASP A 224 9.13 7.12 -2.53
N VAL A 225 9.52 6.84 -3.76
CA VAL A 225 10.91 6.95 -4.19
C VAL A 225 11.40 8.39 -4.29
N ALA A 226 10.52 9.35 -4.63
CA ALA A 226 10.88 10.76 -4.73
C ALA A 226 10.97 11.42 -3.35
N HIS A 227 10.03 11.16 -2.45
CA HIS A 227 10.10 11.65 -1.09
C HIS A 227 11.32 11.09 -0.35
N TYR A 228 11.63 9.79 -0.54
CA TYR A 228 12.79 9.16 0.05
C TYR A 228 14.10 9.79 -0.46
N LEU A 229 14.20 10.02 -1.77
CA LEU A 229 15.34 10.71 -2.38
C LEU A 229 15.49 12.14 -1.83
N GLN A 230 14.38 12.89 -1.73
CA GLN A 230 14.42 14.25 -1.18
C GLN A 230 14.70 14.27 0.33
N GLY A 231 14.40 13.20 1.04
CA GLY A 231 14.82 12.98 2.44
C GLY A 231 16.30 12.63 2.61
N GLY A 232 17.06 12.50 1.51
CA GLY A 232 18.49 12.18 1.51
C GLY A 232 18.80 10.70 1.32
N GLY A 233 17.80 9.85 1.02
CA GLY A 233 17.98 8.41 0.82
C GLY A 233 18.23 8.00 -0.61
N ASP A 234 18.66 6.75 -0.79
CA ASP A 234 18.76 6.04 -2.06
C ASP A 234 17.58 5.06 -2.18
N PRO A 235 16.63 5.29 -3.13
CA PRO A 235 15.47 4.41 -3.30
C PRO A 235 15.83 2.98 -3.67
N ALA A 236 16.90 2.74 -4.45
CA ALA A 236 17.32 1.40 -4.80
C ALA A 236 17.91 0.65 -3.60
N ALA A 237 18.67 1.34 -2.75
CA ALA A 237 19.14 0.79 -1.48
C ALA A 237 17.97 0.50 -0.53
N ALA A 238 16.95 1.37 -0.48
CA ALA A 238 15.74 1.13 0.31
C ALA A 238 15.00 -0.14 -0.13
N VAL A 239 14.82 -0.36 -1.44
CA VAL A 239 14.21 -1.60 -1.98
C VAL A 239 14.97 -2.83 -1.51
N ARG A 240 16.31 -2.82 -1.56
CA ARG A 240 17.14 -3.93 -1.06
C ARG A 240 16.99 -4.14 0.44
N LYS A 241 16.99 -3.04 1.19
CA LYS A 241 16.88 -3.06 2.66
C LYS A 241 15.54 -3.61 3.13
N TYR A 242 14.44 -3.07 2.62
CA TYR A 242 13.11 -3.43 3.09
C TYR A 242 12.59 -4.74 2.48
N GLY A 243 13.02 -5.11 1.27
CA GLY A 243 12.75 -6.41 0.70
C GLY A 243 11.30 -6.89 0.88
N ARG A 244 11.10 -7.90 1.76
CA ARG A 244 9.78 -8.49 2.04
C ARG A 244 8.83 -7.57 2.83
N GLN A 245 9.33 -6.49 3.41
CA GLN A 245 8.50 -5.48 4.08
C GLN A 245 7.97 -4.43 3.11
N LEU A 246 8.41 -4.43 1.84
CA LEU A 246 7.90 -3.55 0.80
C LEU A 246 6.55 -4.08 0.30
N LEU A 247 5.48 -3.31 0.51
CA LEU A 247 4.12 -3.69 0.12
C LEU A 247 3.83 -3.31 -1.33
N PHE A 248 3.99 -2.06 -1.64
CA PHE A 248 3.92 -1.43 -2.95
C PHE A 248 4.73 -0.13 -2.91
N MET A 249 4.78 0.62 -3.99
CA MET A 249 5.56 1.84 -4.01
C MET A 249 4.90 2.94 -4.84
N HIS A 250 5.21 4.19 -4.54
CA HIS A 250 5.00 5.29 -5.47
C HIS A 250 6.21 5.44 -6.39
N LEU A 251 5.95 5.31 -7.68
CA LEU A 251 6.88 5.67 -8.75
C LEU A 251 6.66 7.16 -9.03
N LYS A 252 7.49 7.97 -8.44
CA LYS A 252 7.39 9.43 -8.48
C LYS A 252 8.76 10.01 -8.83
N ASP A 253 8.82 11.10 -9.57
CA ASP A 253 10.06 11.75 -9.93
C ASP A 253 10.09 13.20 -9.45
N THR A 254 11.28 13.74 -9.29
CA THR A 254 11.49 15.05 -8.72
C THR A 254 12.70 15.73 -9.33
N LYS A 255 12.62 17.03 -9.54
CA LYS A 255 13.70 17.86 -10.06
C LYS A 255 13.89 19.14 -9.23
N PRO A 256 15.08 19.73 -9.23
CA PRO A 256 15.32 21.02 -8.58
C PRO A 256 14.37 22.09 -9.08
N SER A 257 13.93 22.97 -8.19
CA SER A 257 13.11 24.14 -8.52
C SER A 257 13.38 25.25 -7.52
N SER A 258 13.85 26.38 -7.99
CA SER A 258 14.10 27.56 -7.14
C SER A 258 12.80 28.27 -6.73
N SER A 259 11.70 28.02 -7.41
CA SER A 259 10.38 28.64 -7.15
C SER A 259 9.49 27.78 -6.26
N ALA A 260 9.80 26.49 -6.08
CA ALA A 260 9.01 25.60 -5.27
C ALA A 260 9.49 25.53 -3.83
N ARG A 261 8.53 25.35 -2.90
CA ARG A 261 8.83 25.09 -1.49
C ARG A 261 9.72 23.85 -1.36
N GLY A 262 10.77 23.94 -0.56
CA GLY A 262 11.73 22.83 -0.37
C GLY A 262 12.80 22.73 -1.46
N GLY A 263 12.82 23.61 -2.46
CA GLY A 263 13.85 23.66 -3.49
C GLY A 263 13.72 22.61 -4.61
N TYR A 264 12.56 21.93 -4.70
CA TYR A 264 12.28 20.93 -5.74
C TYR A 264 10.79 20.93 -6.10
N GLN A 265 10.48 20.35 -7.25
CA GLN A 265 9.12 20.08 -7.69
C GLN A 265 9.02 18.65 -8.25
N PHE A 266 7.83 18.09 -8.25
CA PHE A 266 7.58 16.81 -8.89
C PHE A 266 7.53 16.96 -10.42
N ALA A 267 7.84 15.87 -11.10
CA ALA A 267 7.89 15.81 -12.54
C ALA A 267 7.36 14.46 -13.04
N GLU A 268 6.99 14.40 -14.29
CA GLU A 268 6.71 13.14 -14.98
C GLU A 268 7.94 12.25 -14.90
N LEU A 269 7.73 10.93 -14.85
CA LEU A 269 8.84 9.97 -14.74
C LEU A 269 9.86 10.16 -15.86
N GLY A 270 11.14 10.12 -15.49
CA GLY A 270 12.26 10.35 -16.40
C GLY A 270 12.57 11.81 -16.67
N GLN A 271 11.84 12.75 -16.10
CA GLN A 271 12.11 14.19 -16.20
C GLN A 271 12.82 14.76 -14.96
N GLY A 272 13.15 13.90 -14.00
CA GLY A 272 13.72 14.25 -12.72
C GLY A 272 15.06 13.59 -12.43
N ARG A 273 15.28 13.29 -11.14
CA ARG A 273 16.57 12.80 -10.61
C ARG A 273 16.51 11.37 -10.08
N VAL A 274 15.35 10.74 -10.03
CA VAL A 274 15.23 9.35 -9.54
C VAL A 274 15.89 8.42 -10.55
N ASP A 275 16.82 7.60 -10.08
CA ASP A 275 17.45 6.57 -10.92
C ASP A 275 16.53 5.34 -11.02
N PHE A 276 15.59 5.39 -11.96
CA PHE A 276 14.67 4.29 -12.22
C PHE A 276 15.36 3.03 -12.72
N LYS A 277 16.54 3.14 -13.38
CA LYS A 277 17.30 1.95 -13.81
C LYS A 277 17.84 1.20 -12.60
N ALA A 278 18.46 1.92 -11.65
CA ALA A 278 18.93 1.33 -10.39
C ALA A 278 17.77 0.78 -9.55
N LEU A 279 16.62 1.51 -9.49
CA LEU A 279 15.42 1.06 -8.81
C LEU A 279 14.91 -0.27 -9.39
N LEU A 280 14.74 -0.36 -10.71
CA LEU A 280 14.26 -1.57 -11.39
C LEU A 280 15.24 -2.74 -11.23
N ALA A 281 16.55 -2.48 -11.22
CA ALA A 281 17.56 -3.50 -10.92
C ALA A 281 17.39 -4.05 -9.50
N ALA A 282 17.19 -3.17 -8.49
CA ALA A 282 16.96 -3.58 -7.12
C ALA A 282 15.65 -4.39 -6.95
N LEU A 283 14.59 -4.03 -7.67
CA LEU A 283 13.33 -4.79 -7.68
C LEU A 283 13.52 -6.20 -8.26
N LYS A 284 14.33 -6.35 -9.31
CA LYS A 284 14.69 -7.66 -9.87
C LYS A 284 15.52 -8.48 -8.88
N GLU A 285 16.55 -7.90 -8.30
CA GLU A 285 17.43 -8.53 -7.31
C GLU A 285 16.67 -9.05 -6.09
N THR A 286 15.69 -8.30 -5.62
CA THR A 286 14.86 -8.65 -4.46
C THR A 286 13.67 -9.53 -4.80
N HIS A 287 13.49 -9.90 -6.09
CA HIS A 287 12.35 -10.67 -6.58
C HIS A 287 11.01 -10.04 -6.19
N PHE A 288 10.93 -8.70 -6.26
CA PHE A 288 9.70 -7.97 -5.92
C PHE A 288 8.54 -8.41 -6.79
N ARG A 289 7.39 -8.65 -6.16
CA ARG A 289 6.13 -8.98 -6.84
C ARG A 289 5.01 -8.11 -6.27
N GLY A 290 4.70 -7.01 -6.93
CA GLY A 290 3.74 -6.04 -6.38
C GLY A 290 3.38 -4.94 -7.35
N TRP A 291 2.88 -3.85 -6.79
CA TRP A 291 2.46 -2.67 -7.54
C TRP A 291 3.46 -1.53 -7.40
N GLY A 292 3.66 -0.82 -8.50
CA GLY A 292 4.22 0.51 -8.53
C GLY A 292 3.15 1.48 -9.02
N ILE A 293 2.79 2.45 -8.21
CA ILE A 293 1.78 3.44 -8.54
C ILE A 293 2.50 4.70 -9.01
N VAL A 294 2.33 5.06 -10.26
CA VAL A 294 2.83 6.35 -10.76
C VAL A 294 2.05 7.46 -10.08
N GLU A 295 2.75 8.40 -9.49
CA GLU A 295 2.13 9.54 -8.84
C GLU A 295 2.78 10.84 -9.28
N LEU A 296 1.96 11.83 -9.59
CA LEU A 296 2.38 13.19 -9.90
C LEU A 296 1.43 14.16 -9.22
N ASP A 297 1.90 14.80 -8.18
CA ASP A 297 1.14 15.75 -7.37
C ASP A 297 1.88 17.09 -7.23
N GLY A 298 1.26 18.00 -6.48
CA GLY A 298 1.81 19.30 -6.15
C GLY A 298 1.80 20.31 -7.30
N GLU A 299 2.27 21.49 -6.98
CA GLU A 299 2.40 22.59 -7.95
C GLU A 299 3.49 22.27 -8.98
N ARG A 300 3.20 22.52 -10.23
CA ARG A 300 4.10 22.34 -11.38
C ARG A 300 4.25 23.65 -12.16
N PRO A 301 4.98 24.63 -11.60
CA PRO A 301 5.11 25.94 -12.24
C PRO A 301 5.61 25.81 -13.68
N GLY A 302 4.90 26.44 -14.61
CA GLY A 302 5.23 26.42 -16.05
C GLY A 302 4.81 25.16 -16.80
N SER A 303 4.17 24.18 -16.16
CA SER A 303 3.56 23.05 -16.89
C SER A 303 2.22 23.44 -17.50
N THR A 304 2.04 23.14 -18.79
CA THR A 304 0.77 23.29 -19.51
C THR A 304 0.12 21.95 -19.80
N ARG A 305 0.72 20.83 -19.33
CA ARG A 305 0.23 19.48 -19.60
C ARG A 305 -1.02 19.15 -18.80
N THR A 306 -1.93 18.47 -19.44
CA THR A 306 -3.08 17.85 -18.79
C THR A 306 -2.64 16.66 -17.93
N PRO A 307 -3.46 16.22 -16.96
CA PRO A 307 -3.23 14.99 -16.21
C PRO A 307 -3.02 13.76 -17.11
N GLU A 308 -3.84 13.61 -18.16
CA GLU A 308 -3.74 12.50 -19.10
C GLU A 308 -2.42 12.50 -19.87
N GLU A 309 -1.97 13.67 -20.36
CA GLU A 309 -0.69 13.80 -21.05
C GLU A 309 0.47 13.42 -20.13
N SER A 310 0.45 13.86 -18.87
CA SER A 310 1.46 13.51 -17.86
C SER A 310 1.47 12.01 -17.55
N ALA A 311 0.29 11.39 -17.47
CA ALA A 311 0.15 9.96 -17.27
C ALA A 311 0.71 9.15 -18.46
N ARG A 312 0.42 9.60 -19.69
CA ARG A 312 0.93 8.99 -20.93
C ARG A 312 2.45 9.09 -21.04
N MET A 313 3.04 10.24 -20.70
CA MET A 313 4.50 10.41 -20.69
C MET A 313 5.18 9.47 -19.70
N SER A 314 4.66 9.37 -18.49
CA SER A 314 5.21 8.49 -17.46
C SER A 314 5.13 7.02 -17.87
N LYS A 315 4.02 6.60 -18.53
CA LYS A 315 3.89 5.26 -19.11
C LYS A 315 4.96 5.00 -20.18
N GLN A 316 5.08 5.89 -21.16
CA GLN A 316 6.06 5.76 -22.24
C GLN A 316 7.49 5.65 -21.71
N TYR A 317 7.83 6.41 -20.67
CA TYR A 317 9.12 6.30 -20.02
C TYR A 317 9.34 4.91 -19.41
N LEU A 318 8.39 4.38 -18.64
CA LEU A 318 8.49 3.05 -18.05
C LEU A 318 8.61 1.96 -19.13
N GLU A 319 7.83 2.06 -20.21
CA GLU A 319 7.89 1.14 -21.35
C GLU A 319 9.27 1.20 -22.05
N SER A 320 9.89 2.38 -22.16
CA SER A 320 11.25 2.55 -22.70
C SER A 320 12.32 1.85 -21.83
N LEU A 321 12.04 1.62 -20.54
CA LEU A 321 12.89 0.85 -19.63
C LEU A 321 12.54 -0.65 -19.62
N GLY A 322 11.60 -1.10 -20.46
CA GLY A 322 11.18 -2.49 -20.55
C GLY A 322 10.15 -2.93 -19.51
N VAL A 323 9.51 -1.98 -18.81
CA VAL A 323 8.40 -2.26 -17.91
C VAL A 323 7.11 -2.35 -18.72
N ARG A 324 6.34 -3.43 -18.52
CA ARG A 324 5.01 -3.54 -19.14
C ARG A 324 4.00 -2.78 -18.29
N VAL A 325 3.33 -1.82 -18.90
CA VAL A 325 2.26 -1.02 -18.27
C VAL A 325 0.92 -1.33 -18.89
#